data_5bef669475eb732ddb428cb54c518e20
#
_entry.id   5bef669475eb732ddb428cb54c518e20
#
_cell.length_a   1.000
_cell.length_b   1.000
_cell.length_c   1.000
_cell.angle_alpha   90.00
_cell.angle_beta   90.00
_cell.angle_gamma   90.00
#
_symmetry.space_group_name_H-M   'P 1'
#
loop_
_entity.id
_entity.type
_entity.pdbx_description
1 polymer ?
#
loop_
_entity_poly.entity_id
_entity_poly.type
_entity_poly.pdbx_seq_one_letter_code
_entity_poly.pdbx_strand_id
1 'polypeptide(L)'
;MCGIVGYVGSRNCTDVLINGLTKLEYRGYDSAGIAVFSESGNIQVAKSKGRLADLIHKMEREGRPEGHAGIGHTRWATHGEPSDINSHPHTGGRVTIVHNGIIENYKELKEYLSAKGVTFASDTDTEVVARLLDYNYNGSPIETISNTIRDLEGSYALGIIFADHPDVVYATRKESPLIVGLGKEESFIASDVPAILRYTRDYYLLEQEEIAVLDHSGVKVYDAYGVEVQKERKTADWDMDAAEKGGYAHFMLKEIHEQPTAIKTTITPRIRDGLPNLEECNITPEALKQYHRIFVVACGTAMHAGVVGQYVIEKLARIPVTVDIASEFRYRDPILSAEDLVIIISQSGETADSLAAMRLAKNRGAKTLAIVNAKGSSIAREADMLIYTHAGPEIAVASTKAYMVQIAVMYLLAFEFALAAGTIDETECRKLVAELQQTPDYISEILKNKEQTQFIASSLITADSLLYIGRGLDYALSMEGSLKLKEISYIHSESYAAGELKHGTISLISDGMPVIAVATQKALFEKTISNIKEVKARGAKVVLVCRDTYQPDADVADLKFGLPDFDDLLMPMLAVVPLQLIAYYTSVLRGNDVDKPRNLAKSVTVE
;
A
#
# COMPACT_ATOMS: atom_id res chain seq x y z
N MET A 1 -8.49 -5.06 0.56
CA MET A 1 -9.31 -3.85 0.84
C MET A 1 -10.34 -3.65 -0.26
N CYS A 2 -11.50 -3.09 0.08
CA CYS A 2 -12.61 -2.89 -0.84
C CYS A 2 -12.57 -1.50 -1.51
N GLY A 3 -13.30 -1.33 -2.63
CA GLY A 3 -13.50 -0.03 -3.28
C GLY A 3 -14.96 0.40 -3.22
N ILE A 4 -15.23 1.61 -2.74
CA ILE A 4 -16.55 2.24 -2.76
C ILE A 4 -16.58 3.35 -3.78
N VAL A 5 -17.67 3.43 -4.54
CA VAL A 5 -18.05 4.58 -5.37
C VAL A 5 -19.53 4.84 -5.19
N GLY A 6 -19.93 6.09 -5.02
CA GLY A 6 -21.30 6.53 -5.09
C GLY A 6 -21.41 7.77 -5.97
N TYR A 7 -22.60 8.00 -6.51
CA TYR A 7 -22.85 9.06 -7.46
C TYR A 7 -24.26 9.61 -7.33
N VAL A 8 -24.38 10.91 -7.49
CA VAL A 8 -25.64 11.63 -7.73
C VAL A 8 -25.37 12.71 -8.78
N GLY A 9 -26.18 12.76 -9.86
CA GLY A 9 -26.01 13.76 -10.90
C GLY A 9 -26.85 13.48 -12.15
N SER A 10 -26.50 14.14 -13.25
CA SER A 10 -27.28 14.06 -14.51
C SER A 10 -26.87 12.92 -15.45
N ARG A 11 -25.71 12.26 -15.19
CA ARG A 11 -25.19 11.17 -16.04
C ARG A 11 -25.88 9.84 -15.70
N ASN A 12 -25.71 8.85 -16.59
CA ASN A 12 -26.08 7.48 -16.26
C ASN A 12 -25.20 6.99 -15.08
N CYS A 13 -25.84 6.72 -13.94
CA CYS A 13 -25.16 6.35 -12.69
C CYS A 13 -24.33 5.07 -12.85
N THR A 14 -24.85 4.05 -13.54
CA THR A 14 -24.15 2.79 -13.75
C THR A 14 -22.82 2.99 -14.48
N ASP A 15 -22.78 3.88 -15.50
CA ASP A 15 -21.52 4.19 -16.21
C ASP A 15 -20.49 4.83 -15.27
N VAL A 16 -20.93 5.75 -14.42
CA VAL A 16 -20.07 6.43 -13.46
C VAL A 16 -19.54 5.45 -12.42
N LEU A 17 -20.43 4.62 -11.85
CA LEU A 17 -20.05 3.61 -10.85
C LEU A 17 -19.04 2.61 -11.43
N ILE A 18 -19.31 2.02 -12.59
CA ILE A 18 -18.42 1.05 -13.23
C ILE A 18 -17.07 1.67 -13.56
N ASN A 19 -17.04 2.91 -14.06
CA ASN A 19 -15.80 3.62 -14.36
C ASN A 19 -14.94 3.84 -13.08
N GLY A 20 -15.56 4.33 -12.01
CA GLY A 20 -14.90 4.54 -10.72
C GLY A 20 -14.43 3.24 -10.10
N LEU A 21 -15.26 2.18 -10.11
CA LEU A 21 -14.90 0.86 -9.60
C LEU A 21 -13.75 0.21 -10.40
N THR A 22 -13.68 0.43 -11.72
CA THR A 22 -12.54 -0.01 -12.54
C THR A 22 -11.22 0.58 -12.05
N LYS A 23 -11.23 1.84 -11.60
CA LYS A 23 -10.06 2.52 -11.05
C LYS A 23 -9.73 2.07 -9.61
N LEU A 24 -10.66 1.41 -8.92
CA LEU A 24 -10.49 0.88 -7.56
C LEU A 24 -10.33 -0.64 -7.50
N GLU A 25 -10.39 -1.35 -8.63
CA GLU A 25 -10.33 -2.81 -8.65
C GLU A 25 -9.03 -3.38 -8.04
N TYR A 26 -7.94 -2.59 -8.04
CA TYR A 26 -6.69 -2.96 -7.34
C TYR A 26 -6.86 -3.08 -5.81
N ARG A 27 -7.96 -2.54 -5.26
CA ARG A 27 -8.29 -2.62 -3.83
C ARG A 27 -9.06 -3.87 -3.46
N GLY A 28 -9.86 -4.44 -4.39
CA GLY A 28 -10.65 -5.65 -4.16
C GLY A 28 -11.23 -6.17 -5.46
N TYR A 29 -11.24 -7.49 -5.64
CA TYR A 29 -11.64 -8.14 -6.90
C TYR A 29 -12.26 -9.53 -6.70
N ASP A 30 -12.69 -9.86 -5.47
CA ASP A 30 -13.33 -11.16 -5.14
C ASP A 30 -14.80 -11.18 -5.53
N SER A 31 -15.42 -10.03 -5.51
CA SER A 31 -16.79 -9.81 -6.01
C SER A 31 -17.04 -8.32 -6.23
N ALA A 32 -18.06 -8.01 -7.04
CA ALA A 32 -18.48 -6.64 -7.31
C ALA A 32 -19.99 -6.52 -7.34
N GLY A 33 -20.50 -5.30 -7.12
CA GLY A 33 -21.92 -5.00 -7.30
C GLY A 33 -22.24 -3.53 -7.20
N ILE A 34 -23.43 -3.20 -7.69
CA ILE A 34 -23.99 -1.84 -7.70
C ILE A 34 -25.45 -1.87 -7.25
N ALA A 35 -25.90 -0.76 -6.68
CA ALA A 35 -27.32 -0.46 -6.44
C ALA A 35 -27.62 0.94 -6.99
N VAL A 36 -28.62 1.04 -7.84
CA VAL A 36 -28.98 2.28 -8.59
C VAL A 36 -30.46 2.55 -8.43
N PHE A 37 -30.83 3.78 -8.16
CA PHE A 37 -32.22 4.22 -8.23
C PHE A 37 -32.67 4.26 -9.70
N SER A 38 -33.73 3.49 -10.03
CA SER A 38 -34.39 3.60 -11.34
C SER A 38 -35.20 4.87 -11.43
N GLU A 39 -35.61 5.25 -12.65
CA GLU A 39 -36.53 6.39 -12.89
C GLU A 39 -37.87 6.26 -12.13
N SER A 40 -38.27 5.04 -11.78
CA SER A 40 -39.46 4.79 -10.95
C SER A 40 -39.22 4.95 -9.45
N GLY A 41 -37.98 5.29 -9.03
CA GLY A 41 -37.57 5.43 -7.63
C GLY A 41 -37.25 4.10 -6.91
N ASN A 42 -37.34 2.98 -7.61
CA ASN A 42 -36.97 1.68 -7.02
C ASN A 42 -35.47 1.45 -7.10
N ILE A 43 -34.91 0.77 -6.09
CA ILE A 43 -33.51 0.37 -6.08
C ILE A 43 -33.33 -0.93 -6.88
N GLN A 44 -32.51 -0.87 -7.93
CA GLN A 44 -32.08 -2.02 -8.71
C GLN A 44 -30.68 -2.44 -8.28
N VAL A 45 -30.50 -3.73 -7.95
CA VAL A 45 -29.22 -4.27 -7.46
C VAL A 45 -28.69 -5.30 -8.46
N ALA A 46 -27.43 -5.15 -8.85
CA ALA A 46 -26.69 -6.14 -9.62
C ALA A 46 -25.41 -6.52 -8.85
N LYS A 47 -25.19 -7.83 -8.62
CA LYS A 47 -24.04 -8.37 -7.88
C LYS A 47 -23.47 -9.59 -8.59
N SER A 48 -22.16 -9.76 -8.53
CA SER A 48 -21.47 -10.94 -9.06
C SER A 48 -20.26 -11.31 -8.24
N LYS A 49 -20.08 -12.60 -7.98
CA LYS A 49 -18.79 -13.16 -7.58
C LYS A 49 -17.81 -12.97 -8.73
N GLY A 50 -16.53 -12.77 -8.43
CA GLY A 50 -15.45 -12.58 -9.38
C GLY A 50 -15.11 -11.11 -9.62
N ARG A 51 -14.40 -10.84 -10.70
CA ARG A 51 -13.93 -9.50 -11.05
C ARG A 51 -15.04 -8.58 -11.53
N LEU A 52 -14.76 -7.29 -11.61
CA LEU A 52 -15.72 -6.30 -12.14
C LEU A 52 -16.21 -6.66 -13.56
N ALA A 53 -15.36 -7.29 -14.38
CA ALA A 53 -15.75 -7.78 -15.70
C ALA A 53 -16.88 -8.82 -15.63
N ASP A 54 -16.91 -9.69 -14.62
CA ASP A 54 -17.97 -10.67 -14.44
C ASP A 54 -19.30 -10.01 -14.12
N LEU A 55 -19.30 -8.96 -13.30
CA LEU A 55 -20.47 -8.12 -13.06
C LEU A 55 -20.98 -7.44 -14.35
N ILE A 56 -20.08 -6.88 -15.16
CA ILE A 56 -20.44 -6.24 -16.44
C ILE A 56 -21.10 -7.26 -17.36
N HIS A 57 -20.50 -8.44 -17.57
CA HIS A 57 -21.08 -9.49 -18.39
C HIS A 57 -22.43 -10.00 -17.85
N LYS A 58 -22.61 -10.04 -16.52
CA LYS A 58 -23.89 -10.39 -15.92
C LYS A 58 -24.97 -9.35 -16.23
N MET A 59 -24.66 -8.06 -16.10
CA MET A 59 -25.57 -6.96 -16.42
C MET A 59 -25.95 -6.92 -17.90
N GLU A 60 -25.03 -7.27 -18.81
CA GLU A 60 -25.32 -7.37 -20.25
C GLU A 60 -26.34 -8.45 -20.58
N ARG A 61 -26.38 -9.54 -19.80
CA ARG A 61 -27.32 -10.68 -19.99
C ARG A 61 -28.67 -10.48 -19.28
N GLU A 62 -28.64 -9.94 -18.06
CA GLU A 62 -29.79 -9.90 -17.15
C GLU A 62 -30.51 -8.55 -17.12
N GLY A 63 -29.91 -7.55 -17.71
CA GLY A 63 -30.41 -6.16 -17.72
C GLY A 63 -29.51 -5.28 -16.85
N ARG A 64 -29.27 -4.09 -17.38
CA ARG A 64 -28.39 -3.10 -16.74
C ARG A 64 -29.24 -2.14 -15.91
N PRO A 65 -28.93 -1.93 -14.62
CA PRO A 65 -29.56 -0.89 -13.85
C PRO A 65 -29.35 0.50 -14.49
N GLU A 66 -30.41 1.31 -14.59
CA GLU A 66 -30.36 2.67 -15.16
C GLU A 66 -30.94 3.67 -14.19
N GLY A 67 -30.30 4.85 -14.09
CA GLY A 67 -30.72 5.94 -13.22
C GLY A 67 -29.63 6.97 -12.97
N HIS A 68 -29.89 7.88 -12.03
CA HIS A 68 -29.09 9.06 -11.81
C HIS A 68 -28.35 9.09 -10.44
N ALA A 69 -28.72 8.20 -9.55
CA ALA A 69 -28.07 8.07 -8.23
C ALA A 69 -27.89 6.62 -7.83
N GLY A 70 -26.81 6.32 -7.10
CA GLY A 70 -26.54 4.98 -6.62
C GLY A 70 -25.18 4.81 -5.98
N ILE A 71 -24.92 3.57 -5.56
CA ILE A 71 -23.68 3.15 -4.88
C ILE A 71 -23.14 1.87 -5.50
N GLY A 72 -21.82 1.68 -5.44
CA GLY A 72 -21.17 0.51 -5.99
C GLY A 72 -19.93 0.11 -5.17
N HIS A 73 -19.54 -1.14 -5.33
CA HIS A 73 -18.50 -1.76 -4.51
C HIS A 73 -17.71 -2.81 -5.27
N THR A 74 -16.40 -2.87 -4.99
CA THR A 74 -15.54 -4.02 -5.28
C THR A 74 -15.02 -4.59 -3.96
N ARG A 75 -15.24 -5.88 -3.74
CA ARG A 75 -15.04 -6.53 -2.46
C ARG A 75 -13.70 -7.27 -2.39
N TRP A 76 -13.03 -7.11 -1.27
CA TRP A 76 -12.05 -8.01 -0.70
C TRP A 76 -12.70 -8.73 0.47
N ALA A 77 -12.87 -10.04 0.38
CA ALA A 77 -13.62 -10.81 1.38
C ALA A 77 -12.88 -10.88 2.73
N THR A 78 -13.54 -10.40 3.78
CA THR A 78 -13.12 -10.54 5.19
C THR A 78 -14.04 -11.48 5.94
N HIS A 79 -15.37 -11.30 5.81
CA HIS A 79 -16.41 -12.12 6.42
C HIS A 79 -17.31 -12.73 5.35
N GLY A 80 -17.47 -14.04 5.38
CA GLY A 80 -18.20 -14.80 4.35
C GLY A 80 -17.41 -15.01 3.05
N GLU A 81 -17.43 -16.21 2.50
CA GLU A 81 -16.74 -16.56 1.26
C GLU A 81 -17.23 -15.73 0.06
N PRO A 82 -16.42 -15.54 -0.98
CA PRO A 82 -16.86 -14.87 -2.21
C PRO A 82 -18.02 -15.60 -2.87
N SER A 83 -19.19 -14.97 -2.89
CA SER A 83 -20.43 -15.46 -3.51
C SER A 83 -21.30 -14.27 -3.90
N ASP A 84 -22.32 -14.49 -4.76
CA ASP A 84 -23.27 -13.45 -5.11
C ASP A 84 -24.05 -12.94 -3.88
N ILE A 85 -24.34 -13.83 -2.93
CA ILE A 85 -25.10 -13.49 -1.71
C ILE A 85 -24.24 -12.61 -0.79
N ASN A 86 -22.97 -12.93 -0.60
CA ASN A 86 -22.04 -12.21 0.25
C ASN A 86 -21.42 -10.96 -0.43
N SER A 87 -21.73 -10.74 -1.73
CA SER A 87 -21.29 -9.53 -2.44
C SER A 87 -22.09 -8.32 -1.99
N HIS A 88 -21.43 -7.15 -1.97
CA HIS A 88 -22.12 -5.86 -1.78
C HIS A 88 -22.77 -5.39 -3.07
N PRO A 89 -23.83 -4.56 -3.00
CA PRO A 89 -24.49 -3.98 -1.82
C PRO A 89 -25.34 -4.99 -1.03
N HIS A 90 -25.57 -4.70 0.26
CA HIS A 90 -26.53 -5.42 1.10
C HIS A 90 -27.77 -4.57 1.40
N THR A 91 -28.93 -5.21 1.37
CA THR A 91 -30.22 -4.54 1.63
C THR A 91 -30.85 -5.06 2.91
N GLY A 92 -31.18 -4.13 3.81
CA GLY A 92 -31.86 -4.36 5.08
C GLY A 92 -33.29 -3.81 5.08
N GLY A 93 -34.14 -4.26 4.16
CA GLY A 93 -35.48 -3.65 4.03
C GLY A 93 -35.46 -2.39 3.18
N ARG A 94 -35.64 -1.21 3.79
CA ARG A 94 -35.62 0.10 3.10
C ARG A 94 -34.22 0.66 2.85
N VAL A 95 -33.20 0.11 3.49
CA VAL A 95 -31.84 0.62 3.45
C VAL A 95 -30.94 -0.32 2.65
N THR A 96 -30.17 0.24 1.72
CA THR A 96 -29.14 -0.50 0.96
C THR A 96 -27.80 0.16 1.16
N ILE A 97 -26.76 -0.65 1.47
CA ILE A 97 -25.44 -0.14 1.79
C ILE A 97 -24.32 -0.86 1.06
N VAL A 98 -23.19 -0.16 0.93
CA VAL A 98 -21.86 -0.71 0.67
C VAL A 98 -20.95 -0.36 1.83
N HIS A 99 -19.98 -1.21 2.14
CA HIS A 99 -19.13 -1.09 3.32
C HIS A 99 -17.69 -1.50 3.04
N ASN A 100 -16.74 -0.68 3.46
CA ASN A 100 -15.34 -1.01 3.63
C ASN A 100 -15.02 -0.99 5.13
N GLY A 101 -14.39 -2.03 5.63
CA GLY A 101 -14.00 -2.12 7.04
C GLY A 101 -14.38 -3.46 7.65
N ILE A 102 -14.37 -3.52 8.97
CA ILE A 102 -14.81 -4.65 9.80
C ILE A 102 -15.62 -4.10 10.97
N ILE A 103 -16.81 -4.62 11.18
CA ILE A 103 -17.63 -4.35 12.37
C ILE A 103 -17.34 -5.43 13.41
N GLU A 104 -16.57 -5.09 14.41
CA GLU A 104 -16.05 -6.04 15.41
C GLU A 104 -17.15 -6.66 16.26
N ASN A 105 -18.15 -5.85 16.66
CA ASN A 105 -19.28 -6.31 17.46
C ASN A 105 -20.47 -6.86 16.62
N TYR A 106 -20.26 -7.23 15.34
CA TYR A 106 -21.34 -7.66 14.45
C TYR A 106 -22.10 -8.89 14.96
N LYS A 107 -21.46 -9.78 15.72
CA LYS A 107 -22.11 -10.99 16.27
C LYS A 107 -23.15 -10.61 17.32
N GLU A 108 -22.79 -9.71 18.24
CA GLU A 108 -23.68 -9.21 19.29
C GLU A 108 -24.88 -8.47 18.69
N LEU A 109 -24.62 -7.61 17.68
CA LEU A 109 -25.67 -6.91 16.95
C LEU A 109 -26.59 -7.87 16.17
N LYS A 110 -26.02 -8.93 15.57
CA LYS A 110 -26.78 -9.98 14.87
C LYS A 110 -27.68 -10.75 15.83
N GLU A 111 -27.18 -11.12 17.02
CA GLU A 111 -27.96 -11.77 18.05
C GLU A 111 -29.09 -10.86 18.57
N TYR A 112 -28.78 -9.59 18.84
CA TYR A 112 -29.78 -8.60 19.24
C TYR A 112 -30.92 -8.47 18.22
N LEU A 113 -30.57 -8.28 16.93
CA LEU A 113 -31.57 -8.15 15.86
C LEU A 113 -32.35 -9.44 15.61
N SER A 114 -31.71 -10.62 15.72
CA SER A 114 -32.38 -11.91 15.61
C SER A 114 -33.42 -12.11 16.71
N ALA A 115 -33.12 -11.68 17.93
CA ALA A 115 -34.09 -11.68 19.04
C ALA A 115 -35.31 -10.74 18.80
N LYS A 116 -35.16 -9.78 17.89
CA LYS A 116 -36.24 -8.90 17.43
C LYS A 116 -36.97 -9.43 16.17
N GLY A 117 -36.62 -10.65 15.71
CA GLY A 117 -37.26 -11.28 14.57
C GLY A 117 -36.65 -10.92 13.20
N VAL A 118 -35.48 -10.23 13.18
CA VAL A 118 -34.78 -9.93 11.93
C VAL A 118 -34.06 -11.18 11.43
N THR A 119 -34.17 -11.48 10.12
CA THR A 119 -33.49 -12.59 9.46
C THR A 119 -32.36 -12.09 8.57
N PHE A 120 -31.33 -12.93 8.39
CA PHE A 120 -30.13 -12.61 7.63
C PHE A 120 -29.97 -13.63 6.48
N ALA A 121 -29.56 -13.14 5.32
CA ALA A 121 -29.33 -13.95 4.13
C ALA A 121 -27.85 -14.23 3.87
N SER A 122 -26.96 -13.37 4.35
CA SER A 122 -25.52 -13.46 4.13
C SER A 122 -24.74 -13.73 5.42
N ASP A 123 -23.46 -14.08 5.26
CA ASP A 123 -22.52 -14.28 6.36
C ASP A 123 -21.71 -13.02 6.67
N THR A 124 -22.06 -11.86 6.05
CA THR A 124 -21.28 -10.64 6.18
C THR A 124 -21.68 -9.82 7.41
N ASP A 125 -20.72 -9.14 8.01
CA ASP A 125 -20.93 -8.11 9.00
C ASP A 125 -21.71 -6.92 8.42
N THR A 126 -21.55 -6.65 7.13
CA THR A 126 -22.22 -5.56 6.40
C THR A 126 -23.74 -5.72 6.38
N GLU A 127 -24.28 -6.93 6.19
CA GLU A 127 -25.73 -7.12 6.24
C GLU A 127 -26.28 -6.78 7.63
N VAL A 128 -25.50 -7.03 8.68
CA VAL A 128 -25.92 -6.65 10.06
C VAL A 128 -26.09 -5.15 10.16
N VAL A 129 -25.19 -4.35 9.60
CA VAL A 129 -25.31 -2.89 9.57
C VAL A 129 -26.53 -2.45 8.74
N ALA A 130 -26.76 -3.06 7.58
CA ALA A 130 -27.94 -2.74 6.76
C ALA A 130 -29.25 -2.98 7.50
N ARG A 131 -29.33 -4.13 8.23
CA ARG A 131 -30.48 -4.48 9.06
C ARG A 131 -30.64 -3.58 10.28
N LEU A 132 -29.53 -3.18 10.91
CA LEU A 132 -29.57 -2.25 12.05
C LEU A 132 -30.05 -0.87 11.63
N LEU A 133 -29.57 -0.37 10.48
CA LEU A 133 -30.04 0.89 9.91
C LEU A 133 -31.57 0.84 9.62
N ASP A 134 -32.06 -0.24 9.01
CA ASP A 134 -33.50 -0.39 8.73
C ASP A 134 -34.33 -0.51 10.03
N TYR A 135 -33.81 -1.22 11.03
CA TYR A 135 -34.44 -1.35 12.35
C TYR A 135 -34.56 -0.01 13.07
N ASN A 136 -33.50 0.82 13.01
CA ASN A 136 -33.47 2.14 13.65
C ASN A 136 -34.18 3.22 12.81
N TYR A 137 -34.61 2.93 11.58
CA TYR A 137 -35.13 3.92 10.67
C TYR A 137 -36.50 4.45 11.11
N ASN A 138 -36.56 5.76 11.36
CA ASN A 138 -37.73 6.47 11.84
C ASN A 138 -38.30 7.51 10.82
N GLY A 139 -37.81 7.49 9.56
CA GLY A 139 -38.15 8.47 8.52
C GLY A 139 -37.14 9.63 8.40
N SER A 140 -36.12 9.68 9.27
CA SER A 140 -35.01 10.65 9.21
C SER A 140 -33.68 9.93 8.96
N PRO A 141 -33.14 9.95 7.71
CA PRO A 141 -31.89 9.26 7.41
C PRO A 141 -30.69 9.71 8.27
N ILE A 142 -30.50 11.02 8.44
CA ILE A 142 -29.38 11.57 9.22
C ILE A 142 -29.44 11.09 10.68
N GLU A 143 -30.61 11.18 11.32
CA GLU A 143 -30.79 10.71 12.68
C GLU A 143 -30.59 9.20 12.80
N THR A 144 -31.09 8.43 11.81
CA THR A 144 -30.90 6.98 11.75
C THR A 144 -29.43 6.61 11.66
N ILE A 145 -28.67 7.25 10.76
CA ILE A 145 -27.24 7.02 10.61
C ILE A 145 -26.50 7.40 11.90
N SER A 146 -26.77 8.61 12.43
CA SER A 146 -26.17 9.10 13.67
C SER A 146 -26.39 8.14 14.86
N ASN A 147 -27.61 7.61 15.02
CA ASN A 147 -27.89 6.65 16.09
C ASN A 147 -27.20 5.31 15.85
N THR A 148 -27.23 4.81 14.60
CA THR A 148 -26.64 3.51 14.26
C THR A 148 -25.13 3.49 14.44
N ILE A 149 -24.40 4.53 13.98
CA ILE A 149 -22.92 4.55 14.06
C ILE A 149 -22.38 4.54 15.50
N ARG A 150 -23.19 4.96 16.48
CA ARG A 150 -22.82 4.90 17.90
C ARG A 150 -22.80 3.48 18.46
N ASP A 151 -23.59 2.58 17.86
CA ASP A 151 -23.66 1.17 18.24
C ASP A 151 -22.60 0.33 17.54
N LEU A 152 -21.85 0.89 16.54
CA LEU A 152 -20.85 0.16 15.78
C LEU A 152 -19.47 0.27 16.43
N GLU A 153 -18.83 -0.89 16.64
CA GLU A 153 -17.43 -1.01 17.02
C GLU A 153 -16.58 -1.47 15.82
N GLY A 154 -15.34 -0.96 15.73
CA GLY A 154 -14.43 -1.27 14.64
C GLY A 154 -14.35 -0.17 13.57
N SER A 155 -13.87 -0.53 12.38
CA SER A 155 -13.61 0.40 11.27
C SER A 155 -14.69 0.29 10.19
N TYR A 156 -15.15 1.43 9.66
CA TYR A 156 -16.09 1.43 8.54
C TYR A 156 -15.94 2.66 7.64
N ALA A 157 -16.26 2.48 6.37
CA ALA A 157 -16.70 3.51 5.44
C ALA A 157 -17.96 2.99 4.76
N LEU A 158 -19.05 3.73 4.87
CA LEU A 158 -20.37 3.34 4.39
C LEU A 158 -20.83 4.28 3.28
N GLY A 159 -21.34 3.69 2.18
CA GLY A 159 -22.21 4.37 1.23
C GLY A 159 -23.63 3.83 1.43
N ILE A 160 -24.62 4.69 1.61
CA ILE A 160 -25.96 4.33 2.07
C ILE A 160 -27.00 4.99 1.17
N ILE A 161 -28.05 4.25 0.80
CA ILE A 161 -29.24 4.77 0.12
C ILE A 161 -30.51 4.26 0.81
N PHE A 162 -31.52 5.12 0.91
CA PHE A 162 -32.83 4.81 1.48
C PHE A 162 -33.89 4.81 0.39
N ALA A 163 -34.71 3.77 0.33
CA ALA A 163 -35.69 3.57 -0.75
C ALA A 163 -36.75 4.68 -0.85
N ASP A 164 -37.07 5.35 0.25
CA ASP A 164 -38.01 6.47 0.32
C ASP A 164 -37.35 7.86 0.19
N HIS A 165 -36.03 7.89 -0.02
CA HIS A 165 -35.27 9.09 -0.37
C HIS A 165 -34.54 8.89 -1.71
N PRO A 166 -35.28 8.81 -2.83
CA PRO A 166 -34.68 8.62 -4.15
C PRO A 166 -33.70 9.75 -4.49
N ASP A 167 -32.68 9.42 -5.26
CA ASP A 167 -31.65 10.35 -5.73
C ASP A 167 -30.83 11.03 -4.63
N VAL A 168 -30.77 10.43 -3.44
CA VAL A 168 -29.90 10.88 -2.34
C VAL A 168 -28.96 9.76 -1.94
N VAL A 169 -27.68 10.07 -1.86
CA VAL A 169 -26.62 9.18 -1.35
C VAL A 169 -26.09 9.74 -0.04
N TYR A 170 -26.03 8.91 0.97
CA TYR A 170 -25.43 9.23 2.26
C TYR A 170 -24.10 8.50 2.41
N ALA A 171 -23.17 9.11 3.15
CA ALA A 171 -21.88 8.50 3.42
C ALA A 171 -21.39 8.84 4.84
N THR A 172 -20.76 7.89 5.50
CA THR A 172 -20.10 8.11 6.80
C THR A 172 -18.88 7.21 6.90
N ARG A 173 -17.94 7.57 7.78
CA ARG A 173 -16.73 6.78 7.98
C ARG A 173 -16.21 6.83 9.42
N LYS A 174 -15.53 5.74 9.79
CA LYS A 174 -14.65 5.67 10.96
C LYS A 174 -13.44 4.80 10.59
N GLU A 175 -12.22 5.33 10.74
CA GLU A 175 -10.93 4.72 10.38
C GLU A 175 -10.76 4.44 8.88
N SER A 176 -11.69 3.75 8.20
CA SER A 176 -11.61 3.46 6.77
C SER A 176 -11.72 4.73 5.91
N PRO A 177 -10.90 4.91 4.85
CA PRO A 177 -10.90 6.13 4.04
C PRO A 177 -12.15 6.30 3.18
N LEU A 178 -12.70 7.52 3.17
CA LEU A 178 -13.79 7.93 2.29
C LEU A 178 -13.71 9.43 2.01
N ILE A 179 -13.83 9.81 0.75
CA ILE A 179 -13.87 11.19 0.28
C ILE A 179 -15.18 11.51 -0.39
N VAL A 180 -15.53 12.79 -0.47
CA VAL A 180 -16.70 13.30 -1.18
C VAL A 180 -16.24 14.20 -2.32
N GLY A 181 -16.42 13.77 -3.57
CA GLY A 181 -16.04 14.51 -4.76
C GLY A 181 -17.09 15.58 -5.12
N LEU A 182 -16.61 16.73 -5.55
CA LEU A 182 -17.40 17.92 -5.87
C LEU A 182 -17.32 18.18 -7.38
N GLY A 183 -18.32 17.75 -8.14
CA GLY A 183 -18.45 18.04 -9.57
C GLY A 183 -19.32 19.26 -9.85
N LYS A 184 -19.51 19.55 -11.13
CA LYS A 184 -20.45 20.56 -11.57
C LYS A 184 -21.83 19.92 -11.77
N GLU A 185 -22.79 20.22 -10.88
CA GLU A 185 -24.12 19.61 -10.85
C GLU A 185 -24.10 18.09 -10.65
N GLU A 186 -23.06 17.58 -10.04
CA GLU A 186 -22.88 16.17 -9.72
C GLU A 186 -21.98 16.00 -8.51
N SER A 187 -22.21 14.96 -7.73
CA SER A 187 -21.48 14.67 -6.50
C SER A 187 -21.12 13.19 -6.41
N PHE A 188 -20.01 12.90 -5.74
CA PHE A 188 -19.43 11.56 -5.66
C PHE A 188 -19.06 11.20 -4.23
N ILE A 189 -19.12 9.93 -3.87
CA ILE A 189 -18.32 9.37 -2.81
C ILE A 189 -17.32 8.38 -3.40
N ALA A 190 -16.13 8.31 -2.82
CA ALA A 190 -15.14 7.31 -3.23
C ALA A 190 -14.21 6.96 -2.07
N SER A 191 -13.76 5.71 -2.03
CA SER A 191 -12.73 5.30 -1.07
C SER A 191 -11.33 5.75 -1.45
N ASP A 192 -11.14 6.28 -2.68
CA ASP A 192 -9.87 6.85 -3.13
C ASP A 192 -10.08 7.84 -4.30
N VAL A 193 -9.21 8.83 -4.37
CA VAL A 193 -9.25 9.93 -5.37
C VAL A 193 -9.25 9.44 -6.84
N PRO A 194 -8.48 8.43 -7.25
CA PRO A 194 -8.46 7.94 -8.63
C PRO A 194 -9.83 7.60 -9.22
N ALA A 195 -10.79 7.22 -8.38
CA ALA A 195 -12.15 6.87 -8.83
C ALA A 195 -12.94 8.03 -9.42
N ILE A 196 -12.63 9.26 -9.00
CA ILE A 196 -13.37 10.47 -9.36
C ILE A 196 -12.61 11.43 -10.26
N LEU A 197 -11.30 11.24 -10.47
CA LEU A 197 -10.43 12.18 -11.21
C LEU A 197 -10.90 12.49 -12.63
N ARG A 198 -11.62 11.57 -13.27
CA ARG A 198 -12.21 11.79 -14.60
C ARG A 198 -13.28 12.87 -14.59
N TYR A 199 -13.95 13.07 -13.45
CA TYR A 199 -15.13 13.93 -13.33
C TYR A 199 -14.80 15.20 -12.55
N THR A 200 -14.02 15.10 -11.48
CA THR A 200 -13.61 16.23 -10.66
C THR A 200 -12.28 15.97 -9.97
N ARG A 201 -11.54 17.07 -9.71
CA ARG A 201 -10.34 17.06 -8.85
C ARG A 201 -10.63 17.59 -7.44
N ASP A 202 -11.79 18.18 -7.23
CA ASP A 202 -12.17 18.82 -5.99
C ASP A 202 -12.95 17.88 -5.10
N TYR A 203 -12.58 17.85 -3.83
CA TYR A 203 -13.20 16.94 -2.87
C TYR A 203 -13.16 17.47 -1.44
N TYR A 204 -14.03 16.94 -0.58
CA TYR A 204 -13.95 17.03 0.86
C TYR A 204 -13.38 15.74 1.44
N LEU A 205 -12.55 15.87 2.48
CA LEU A 205 -12.21 14.76 3.38
C LEU A 205 -13.24 14.69 4.49
N LEU A 206 -13.85 13.51 4.66
CA LEU A 206 -14.68 13.26 5.84
C LEU A 206 -13.79 12.95 7.04
N GLU A 207 -14.09 13.57 8.17
CA GLU A 207 -13.50 13.21 9.45
C GLU A 207 -14.24 12.01 10.07
N GLN A 208 -13.79 11.58 11.26
CA GLN A 208 -14.40 10.44 11.94
C GLN A 208 -15.86 10.70 12.25
N GLU A 209 -16.74 9.78 11.87
CA GLU A 209 -18.17 9.79 12.17
C GLU A 209 -18.97 10.96 11.56
N GLU A 210 -18.36 11.77 10.66
CA GLU A 210 -19.12 12.73 9.87
C GLU A 210 -20.04 12.03 8.88
N ILE A 211 -21.19 12.65 8.61
CA ILE A 211 -22.22 12.17 7.70
C ILE A 211 -22.32 13.13 6.52
N ALA A 212 -21.98 12.67 5.31
CA ALA A 212 -22.22 13.43 4.08
C ALA A 212 -23.56 13.07 3.46
N VAL A 213 -24.27 14.07 2.95
CA VAL A 213 -25.51 13.95 2.19
C VAL A 213 -25.27 14.54 0.82
N LEU A 214 -25.43 13.72 -0.21
CA LEU A 214 -25.27 14.08 -1.61
C LEU A 214 -26.63 14.05 -2.29
N ASP A 215 -27.06 15.17 -2.86
CA ASP A 215 -28.27 15.30 -3.66
C ASP A 215 -28.04 16.20 -4.89
N HIS A 216 -29.06 16.47 -5.65
CA HIS A 216 -28.98 17.35 -6.83
C HIS A 216 -28.64 18.82 -6.50
N SER A 217 -28.78 19.24 -5.23
CA SER A 217 -28.39 20.59 -4.78
C SER A 217 -26.92 20.71 -4.41
N GLY A 218 -26.23 19.56 -4.28
CA GLY A 218 -24.81 19.45 -3.94
C GLY A 218 -24.54 18.59 -2.72
N VAL A 219 -23.58 18.98 -1.91
CA VAL A 219 -23.10 18.22 -0.75
C VAL A 219 -23.28 19.03 0.52
N LYS A 220 -23.87 18.39 1.54
CA LYS A 220 -23.86 18.86 2.93
C LYS A 220 -23.18 17.84 3.82
N VAL A 221 -22.47 18.30 4.83
CA VAL A 221 -21.79 17.44 5.80
C VAL A 221 -22.28 17.77 7.21
N TYR A 222 -22.52 16.74 7.99
CA TYR A 222 -22.99 16.83 9.37
C TYR A 222 -22.00 16.09 10.29
N ASP A 223 -21.90 16.53 11.52
CA ASP A 223 -21.18 15.77 12.55
C ASP A 223 -21.98 14.54 13.03
N ALA A 224 -21.39 13.75 13.94
CA ALA A 224 -22.04 12.57 14.54
C ALA A 224 -23.35 12.88 15.29
N TYR A 225 -23.62 14.14 15.57
CA TYR A 225 -24.85 14.60 16.26
C TYR A 225 -25.90 15.20 15.33
N GLY A 226 -25.61 15.23 14.01
CA GLY A 226 -26.49 15.77 12.99
C GLY A 226 -26.43 17.30 12.86
N VAL A 227 -25.39 17.95 13.37
CA VAL A 227 -25.14 19.38 13.20
C VAL A 227 -24.34 19.61 11.92
N GLU A 228 -24.82 20.51 11.04
CA GLU A 228 -24.15 20.82 9.77
C GLU A 228 -22.77 21.46 10.03
N VAL A 229 -21.72 20.94 9.36
CA VAL A 229 -20.34 21.41 9.46
C VAL A 229 -19.83 21.91 8.10
N GLN A 230 -19.04 22.96 8.14
CA GLN A 230 -18.37 23.48 6.94
C GLN A 230 -17.07 22.71 6.68
N LYS A 231 -16.86 22.32 5.42
CA LYS A 231 -15.65 21.57 5.01
C LYS A 231 -14.75 22.41 4.12
N GLU A 232 -13.46 22.26 4.33
CA GLU A 232 -12.45 22.81 3.44
C GLU A 232 -12.40 22.03 2.13
N ARG A 233 -12.49 22.73 1.00
CA ARG A 233 -12.33 22.14 -0.33
C ARG A 233 -10.86 21.87 -0.61
N LYS A 234 -10.56 20.62 -0.97
CA LYS A 234 -9.23 20.19 -1.41
C LYS A 234 -9.25 19.87 -2.89
N THR A 235 -8.11 20.09 -3.55
CA THR A 235 -7.93 19.78 -4.97
C THR A 235 -6.81 18.75 -5.14
N ALA A 236 -7.08 17.69 -5.88
CA ALA A 236 -6.10 16.65 -6.17
C ALA A 236 -5.04 17.14 -7.16
N ASP A 237 -3.76 17.02 -6.80
CA ASP A 237 -2.61 17.40 -7.62
C ASP A 237 -2.23 16.33 -8.66
N TRP A 238 -3.00 15.26 -8.79
CA TRP A 238 -2.66 14.12 -9.63
C TRP A 238 -3.02 14.37 -11.09
N ASP A 239 -2.09 13.96 -12.00
CA ASP A 239 -2.33 13.95 -13.43
C ASP A 239 -3.04 12.64 -13.84
N MET A 240 -4.05 12.74 -14.73
CA MET A 240 -4.74 11.57 -15.27
C MET A 240 -3.78 10.64 -16.03
N ASP A 241 -2.79 11.20 -16.73
CA ASP A 241 -1.80 10.43 -17.50
C ASP A 241 -0.91 9.56 -16.60
N ALA A 242 -0.70 9.98 -15.35
CA ALA A 242 0.06 9.20 -14.37
C ALA A 242 -0.65 7.89 -13.96
N ALA A 243 -1.97 7.85 -14.06
CA ALA A 243 -2.79 6.66 -13.75
C ALA A 243 -3.00 5.73 -14.97
N GLU A 244 -2.30 5.94 -16.08
CA GLU A 244 -2.33 5.10 -17.28
C GLU A 244 -1.04 4.29 -17.43
N LYS A 245 -1.10 3.18 -18.19
CA LYS A 245 0.07 2.30 -18.40
C LYS A 245 1.18 2.93 -19.27
N GLY A 246 0.91 4.02 -19.98
CA GLY A 246 1.91 4.77 -20.74
C GLY A 246 2.68 3.92 -21.78
N GLY A 247 2.02 2.95 -22.42
CA GLY A 247 2.64 2.04 -23.40
C GLY A 247 3.31 0.80 -22.82
N TYR A 248 3.39 0.66 -21.49
CA TYR A 248 3.87 -0.56 -20.85
C TYR A 248 2.79 -1.64 -20.79
N ALA A 249 3.21 -2.91 -20.82
CA ALA A 249 2.27 -4.04 -20.71
C ALA A 249 1.52 -4.05 -19.35
N HIS A 250 2.22 -3.69 -18.28
CA HIS A 250 1.71 -3.72 -16.90
C HIS A 250 2.12 -2.46 -16.15
N PHE A 251 1.32 -2.08 -15.12
CA PHE A 251 1.66 -0.98 -14.21
C PHE A 251 2.96 -1.26 -13.47
N MET A 252 3.18 -2.47 -12.98
CA MET A 252 4.42 -2.82 -12.28
C MET A 252 5.67 -2.54 -13.12
N LEU A 253 5.65 -2.89 -14.41
CA LEU A 253 6.80 -2.62 -15.30
C LEU A 253 7.00 -1.11 -15.50
N LYS A 254 5.92 -0.34 -15.70
CA LYS A 254 5.96 1.12 -15.75
C LYS A 254 6.60 1.69 -14.49
N GLU A 255 6.12 1.27 -13.33
CA GLU A 255 6.56 1.76 -12.03
C GLU A 255 8.03 1.41 -11.73
N ILE A 256 8.52 0.24 -12.17
CA ILE A 256 9.94 -0.09 -12.14
C ILE A 256 10.75 0.89 -13.01
N HIS A 257 10.26 1.27 -14.19
CA HIS A 257 10.93 2.22 -15.09
C HIS A 257 10.81 3.68 -14.62
N GLU A 258 9.83 4.00 -13.79
CA GLU A 258 9.66 5.34 -13.19
C GLU A 258 10.60 5.60 -12.01
N GLN A 259 11.28 4.59 -11.46
CA GLN A 259 12.15 4.73 -10.29
C GLN A 259 13.20 5.85 -10.43
N PRO A 260 13.92 6.02 -11.56
CA PRO A 260 14.87 7.12 -11.71
C PRO A 260 14.23 8.50 -11.51
N THR A 261 13.07 8.70 -12.12
CA THR A 261 12.31 9.98 -11.99
C THR A 261 11.77 10.16 -10.58
N ALA A 262 11.21 9.10 -9.98
CA ALA A 262 10.66 9.14 -8.63
C ALA A 262 11.75 9.50 -7.60
N ILE A 263 12.96 8.94 -7.72
CA ILE A 263 14.10 9.29 -6.85
C ILE A 263 14.42 10.77 -7.01
N LYS A 264 14.62 11.25 -8.26
CA LYS A 264 14.94 12.68 -8.52
C LYS A 264 13.90 13.61 -7.90
N THR A 265 12.61 13.32 -8.10
CA THR A 265 11.50 14.11 -7.54
C THR A 265 11.50 14.10 -6.01
N THR A 266 11.87 12.97 -5.40
CA THR A 266 11.90 12.81 -3.95
C THR A 266 13.07 13.54 -3.30
N ILE A 267 14.29 13.41 -3.84
CA ILE A 267 15.50 13.91 -3.16
C ILE A 267 15.84 15.34 -3.53
N THR A 268 15.62 15.79 -4.79
CA THR A 268 16.08 17.09 -5.27
C THR A 268 15.57 18.27 -4.42
N PRO A 269 14.29 18.33 -4.03
CA PRO A 269 13.80 19.44 -3.20
C PRO A 269 14.41 19.48 -1.79
N ARG A 270 15.01 18.36 -1.35
CA ARG A 270 15.56 18.14 -0.01
C ARG A 270 17.09 18.20 0.03
N ILE A 271 17.68 18.76 -1.00
CA ILE A 271 19.13 18.99 -1.08
C ILE A 271 19.35 20.46 -1.36
N ARG A 272 20.08 21.13 -0.46
CA ARG A 272 20.48 22.52 -0.61
C ARG A 272 21.98 22.64 -0.43
N ASP A 273 22.66 23.29 -1.36
CA ASP A 273 24.13 23.46 -1.34
C ASP A 273 24.90 22.13 -1.19
N GLY A 274 24.34 21.03 -1.73
CA GLY A 274 24.93 19.67 -1.66
C GLY A 274 24.78 18.97 -0.30
N LEU A 275 23.98 19.49 0.60
CA LEU A 275 23.66 18.90 1.89
C LEU A 275 22.16 18.58 1.98
N PRO A 276 21.75 17.61 2.83
CA PRO A 276 20.33 17.42 3.13
C PRO A 276 19.72 18.71 3.69
N ASN A 277 18.47 18.97 3.34
CA ASN A 277 17.67 20.03 3.92
C ASN A 277 16.24 19.52 4.15
N LEU A 278 15.91 19.26 5.39
CA LEU A 278 14.63 18.68 5.82
C LEU A 278 13.82 19.67 6.69
N GLU A 279 14.20 20.96 6.70
CA GLU A 279 13.55 21.99 7.53
C GLU A 279 12.06 22.14 7.23
N GLU A 280 11.65 22.04 5.96
CA GLU A 280 10.23 22.07 5.56
C GLU A 280 9.40 20.92 6.15
N CYS A 281 10.08 19.85 6.60
CA CYS A 281 9.50 18.71 7.26
C CYS A 281 9.55 18.84 8.81
N ASN A 282 9.94 20.00 9.35
CA ASN A 282 10.23 20.24 10.76
C ASN A 282 11.36 19.37 11.33
N ILE A 283 12.29 18.94 10.47
CA ILE A 283 13.45 18.14 10.85
C ILE A 283 14.68 19.03 10.73
N THR A 284 15.26 19.39 11.88
CA THR A 284 16.50 20.18 11.96
C THR A 284 17.56 19.39 12.68
N PRO A 285 18.87 19.68 12.45
CA PRO A 285 19.97 19.03 13.20
C PRO A 285 19.79 19.12 14.71
N GLU A 286 19.29 20.25 15.23
CA GLU A 286 19.03 20.46 16.65
C GLU A 286 17.93 19.55 17.17
N ALA A 287 16.85 19.39 16.39
CA ALA A 287 15.75 18.50 16.74
C ALA A 287 16.20 17.02 16.76
N LEU A 288 17.12 16.65 15.87
CA LEU A 288 17.60 15.25 15.77
C LEU A 288 18.54 14.88 16.91
N LYS A 289 19.33 15.82 17.46
CA LYS A 289 20.30 15.58 18.56
C LYS A 289 19.65 15.06 19.86
N GLN A 290 18.35 15.29 20.04
CA GLN A 290 17.65 14.83 21.25
C GLN A 290 17.34 13.33 21.25
N TYR A 291 17.39 12.67 20.07
CA TYR A 291 17.02 11.27 19.96
C TYR A 291 18.23 10.37 20.12
N HIS A 292 18.16 9.46 21.10
CA HIS A 292 19.22 8.51 21.42
C HIS A 292 18.96 7.13 20.84
N ARG A 293 17.71 6.85 20.43
CA ARG A 293 17.29 5.59 19.84
C ARG A 293 16.20 5.82 18.82
N ILE A 294 16.24 5.08 17.73
CA ILE A 294 15.27 5.15 16.65
C ILE A 294 14.55 3.80 16.52
N PHE A 295 13.23 3.84 16.42
CA PHE A 295 12.43 2.70 15.99
C PHE A 295 11.91 2.98 14.58
N VAL A 296 12.04 2.01 13.67
CA VAL A 296 11.41 2.06 12.35
C VAL A 296 10.32 1.01 12.33
N VAL A 297 9.07 1.44 12.19
CA VAL A 297 7.90 0.55 12.31
C VAL A 297 7.09 0.61 11.03
N ALA A 298 6.90 -0.53 10.40
CA ALA A 298 6.21 -0.64 9.12
C ALA A 298 5.73 -2.07 8.84
N CYS A 299 5.06 -2.28 7.70
CA CYS A 299 4.61 -3.58 7.20
C CYS A 299 5.26 -3.90 5.85
N GLY A 300 5.59 -5.18 5.60
CA GLY A 300 6.03 -5.71 4.31
C GLY A 300 7.22 -4.95 3.69
N THR A 301 7.08 -4.56 2.44
CA THR A 301 8.09 -3.80 1.67
C THR A 301 8.59 -2.55 2.38
N ALA A 302 7.70 -1.82 3.05
CA ALA A 302 8.07 -0.62 3.81
C ALA A 302 8.97 -0.95 5.03
N MET A 303 8.74 -2.09 5.68
CA MET A 303 9.61 -2.58 6.75
C MET A 303 11.00 -2.92 6.20
N HIS A 304 11.10 -3.54 5.01
CA HIS A 304 12.38 -3.81 4.37
C HIS A 304 13.15 -2.52 4.03
N ALA A 305 12.46 -1.44 3.66
CA ALA A 305 13.10 -0.12 3.53
C ALA A 305 13.67 0.36 4.87
N GLY A 306 12.96 0.11 5.96
CA GLY A 306 13.43 0.36 7.32
C GLY A 306 14.68 -0.43 7.67
N VAL A 307 14.79 -1.69 7.25
CA VAL A 307 15.99 -2.51 7.48
C VAL A 307 17.22 -1.93 6.77
N VAL A 308 17.08 -1.46 5.52
CA VAL A 308 18.17 -0.74 4.85
C VAL A 308 18.54 0.52 5.63
N GLY A 309 17.53 1.30 6.05
CA GLY A 309 17.72 2.49 6.88
C GLY A 309 18.46 2.21 8.19
N GLN A 310 18.16 1.11 8.87
CA GLN A 310 18.87 0.67 10.07
C GLN A 310 20.37 0.55 9.82
N TYR A 311 20.76 -0.25 8.81
CA TYR A 311 22.18 -0.44 8.48
C TYR A 311 22.89 0.89 8.20
N VAL A 312 22.22 1.81 7.50
CA VAL A 312 22.81 3.09 7.09
C VAL A 312 22.92 4.06 8.25
N ILE A 313 21.85 4.23 9.04
CA ILE A 313 21.85 5.13 10.20
C ILE A 313 22.84 4.65 11.26
N GLU A 314 22.84 3.36 11.61
CA GLU A 314 23.78 2.81 12.58
C GLU A 314 25.24 2.94 12.13
N LYS A 315 25.51 2.76 10.83
CA LYS A 315 26.85 2.90 10.27
C LYS A 315 27.34 4.34 10.28
N LEU A 316 26.51 5.30 9.86
CA LEU A 316 26.91 6.70 9.70
C LEU A 316 26.72 7.52 10.98
N ALA A 317 25.53 7.49 11.56
CA ALA A 317 25.15 8.34 12.70
C ALA A 317 25.49 7.72 14.06
N ARG A 318 25.76 6.40 14.12
CA ARG A 318 26.07 5.66 15.35
C ARG A 318 24.94 5.70 16.40
N ILE A 319 23.70 5.87 15.94
CA ILE A 319 22.48 5.84 16.75
C ILE A 319 21.87 4.44 16.63
N PRO A 320 21.52 3.75 17.74
CA PRO A 320 20.87 2.44 17.69
C PRO A 320 19.49 2.53 16.99
N VAL A 321 19.25 1.62 16.05
CA VAL A 321 17.97 1.54 15.32
C VAL A 321 17.36 0.16 15.50
N THR A 322 16.08 0.11 15.87
CA THR A 322 15.29 -1.12 15.93
C THR A 322 14.23 -1.07 14.83
N VAL A 323 14.24 -2.05 13.93
CA VAL A 323 13.18 -2.21 12.94
C VAL A 323 12.18 -3.24 13.44
N ASP A 324 10.90 -2.93 13.32
CA ASP A 324 9.83 -3.78 13.82
C ASP A 324 8.65 -3.86 12.85
N ILE A 325 7.98 -5.01 12.86
CA ILE A 325 6.72 -5.20 12.14
C ILE A 325 5.61 -4.52 12.92
N ALA A 326 4.81 -3.68 12.26
CA ALA A 326 3.83 -2.83 12.94
C ALA A 326 2.78 -3.63 13.74
N SER A 327 2.31 -4.77 13.23
CA SER A 327 1.39 -5.65 13.95
C SER A 327 1.98 -6.16 15.26
N GLU A 328 3.27 -6.56 15.26
CA GLU A 328 3.93 -7.07 16.45
C GLU A 328 4.32 -5.95 17.43
N PHE A 329 4.76 -4.80 16.90
CA PHE A 329 5.10 -3.64 17.72
C PHE A 329 3.95 -3.19 18.62
N ARG A 330 2.71 -3.27 18.14
CA ARG A 330 1.50 -2.90 18.89
C ARG A 330 1.31 -3.74 20.15
N TYR A 331 1.57 -5.04 20.08
CA TYR A 331 1.18 -6.01 21.11
C TYR A 331 2.32 -6.43 22.04
N ARG A 332 3.58 -6.20 21.65
CA ARG A 332 4.72 -6.54 22.50
C ARG A 332 5.04 -5.55 23.62
N ASP A 333 4.22 -4.48 23.77
CA ASP A 333 4.40 -3.43 24.78
C ASP A 333 5.80 -2.77 24.72
N PRO A 334 6.14 -2.04 23.63
CA PRO A 334 7.49 -1.53 23.42
C PRO A 334 7.89 -0.53 24.48
N ILE A 335 9.16 -0.59 24.90
CA ILE A 335 9.75 0.36 25.86
C ILE A 335 10.12 1.63 25.11
N LEU A 336 9.33 2.68 25.29
CA LEU A 336 9.46 3.98 24.63
C LEU A 336 9.56 5.12 25.65
N SER A 337 10.25 6.19 25.26
CA SER A 337 10.41 7.42 26.02
C SER A 337 10.37 8.65 25.10
N ALA A 338 10.39 9.85 25.67
CA ALA A 338 10.47 11.10 24.91
C ALA A 338 11.81 11.30 24.15
N GLU A 339 12.85 10.51 24.49
CA GLU A 339 14.15 10.53 23.82
C GLU A 339 14.21 9.55 22.62
N ASP A 340 13.11 8.85 22.34
CA ASP A 340 12.99 7.94 21.20
C ASP A 340 12.28 8.61 20.02
N LEU A 341 12.75 8.34 18.81
CA LEU A 341 12.06 8.66 17.58
C LEU A 341 11.46 7.40 16.97
N VAL A 342 10.17 7.42 16.65
CA VAL A 342 9.50 6.34 15.94
C VAL A 342 9.21 6.78 14.50
N ILE A 343 9.90 6.17 13.55
CA ILE A 343 9.73 6.41 12.11
C ILE A 343 8.71 5.42 11.59
N ILE A 344 7.60 5.92 11.04
CA ILE A 344 6.55 5.13 10.43
C ILE A 344 6.67 5.23 8.91
N ILE A 345 6.83 4.10 8.23
CA ILE A 345 6.92 4.07 6.77
C ILE A 345 5.66 3.41 6.21
N SER A 346 4.95 4.11 5.33
CA SER A 346 3.76 3.59 4.65
C SER A 346 3.55 4.27 3.30
N GLN A 347 3.41 3.49 2.23
CA GLN A 347 3.12 4.06 0.91
C GLN A 347 1.76 4.77 0.89
N SER A 348 0.71 4.11 1.38
CA SER A 348 -0.67 4.63 1.40
C SER A 348 -0.93 5.61 2.54
N GLY A 349 -0.17 5.51 3.65
CA GLY A 349 -0.45 6.23 4.87
C GLY A 349 -1.77 5.84 5.56
N GLU A 350 -2.36 4.70 5.16
CA GLU A 350 -3.63 4.18 5.67
C GLU A 350 -3.51 2.72 6.19
N THR A 351 -2.29 2.21 6.33
CA THR A 351 -2.05 0.87 6.86
C THR A 351 -2.46 0.82 8.33
N ALA A 352 -3.47 0.00 8.66
CA ALA A 352 -4.09 -0.03 9.99
C ALA A 352 -3.08 -0.27 11.11
N ASP A 353 -2.24 -1.30 10.99
CA ASP A 353 -1.22 -1.61 11.99
C ASP A 353 -0.20 -0.48 12.16
N SER A 354 0.24 0.14 11.06
CA SER A 354 1.21 1.24 11.11
C SER A 354 0.62 2.49 11.78
N LEU A 355 -0.66 2.78 11.52
CA LEU A 355 -1.38 3.89 12.15
C LEU A 355 -1.54 3.65 13.66
N ALA A 356 -1.95 2.45 14.03
CA ALA A 356 -2.12 2.10 15.43
C ALA A 356 -0.78 2.06 16.20
N ALA A 357 0.29 1.56 15.55
CA ALA A 357 1.65 1.60 16.11
C ALA A 357 2.13 3.05 16.34
N MET A 358 1.83 3.97 15.41
CA MET A 358 2.12 5.39 15.56
C MET A 358 1.37 6.01 16.75
N ARG A 359 0.08 5.75 16.85
CA ARG A 359 -0.75 6.23 17.97
C ARG A 359 -0.25 5.69 19.32
N LEU A 360 0.14 4.40 19.37
CA LEU A 360 0.75 3.81 20.55
C LEU A 360 2.05 4.54 20.94
N ALA A 361 2.92 4.80 19.97
CA ALA A 361 4.17 5.52 20.20
C ALA A 361 3.93 6.92 20.79
N LYS A 362 2.99 7.69 20.22
CA LYS A 362 2.58 9.01 20.73
C LYS A 362 2.02 8.94 22.14
N ASN A 363 1.15 7.96 22.43
CA ASN A 363 0.58 7.76 23.77
C ASN A 363 1.65 7.40 24.82
N ARG A 364 2.77 6.82 24.39
CA ARG A 364 3.95 6.53 25.23
C ARG A 364 4.93 7.71 25.35
N GLY A 365 4.64 8.83 24.69
CA GLY A 365 5.45 10.06 24.73
C GLY A 365 6.58 10.14 23.72
N ALA A 366 6.78 9.12 22.87
CA ALA A 366 7.77 9.16 21.80
C ALA A 366 7.31 10.11 20.67
N LYS A 367 8.27 10.74 19.99
CA LYS A 367 7.99 11.54 18.80
C LYS A 367 7.88 10.64 17.57
N THR A 368 7.03 11.06 16.64
CA THR A 368 6.76 10.29 15.42
C THR A 368 7.15 11.05 14.17
N LEU A 369 7.83 10.36 13.25
CA LEU A 369 8.13 10.83 11.90
C LEU A 369 7.47 9.89 10.90
N ALA A 370 6.61 10.41 10.05
CA ALA A 370 5.99 9.63 8.98
C ALA A 370 6.69 9.83 7.63
N ILE A 371 6.93 8.73 6.91
CA ILE A 371 7.37 8.71 5.52
C ILE A 371 6.24 8.10 4.70
N VAL A 372 5.51 8.93 3.94
CA VAL A 372 4.31 8.50 3.21
C VAL A 372 4.29 9.06 1.79
N ASN A 373 3.56 8.39 0.89
CA ASN A 373 3.40 8.88 -0.48
C ASN A 373 2.03 9.56 -0.70
N ALA A 374 0.97 9.06 -0.07
CA ALA A 374 -0.37 9.61 -0.23
C ALA A 374 -0.59 10.86 0.62
N LYS A 375 -0.81 12.00 -0.05
CA LYS A 375 -1.11 13.27 0.62
C LYS A 375 -2.43 13.20 1.38
N GLY A 376 -2.45 13.75 2.59
CA GLY A 376 -3.66 13.84 3.42
C GLY A 376 -4.14 12.53 4.03
N SER A 377 -3.34 11.46 3.95
CA SER A 377 -3.62 10.19 4.61
C SER A 377 -3.64 10.32 6.14
N SER A 378 -4.22 9.33 6.82
CA SER A 378 -4.40 9.34 8.27
C SER A 378 -3.05 9.43 9.00
N ILE A 379 -2.06 8.63 8.60
CA ILE A 379 -0.69 8.70 9.16
C ILE A 379 -0.07 10.08 8.91
N ALA A 380 -0.25 10.67 7.71
CA ALA A 380 0.30 11.98 7.39
C ALA A 380 -0.29 13.12 8.24
N ARG A 381 -1.58 13.02 8.61
CA ARG A 381 -2.26 14.02 9.44
C ARG A 381 -1.91 13.93 10.92
N GLU A 382 -1.62 12.72 11.40
CA GLU A 382 -1.44 12.45 12.83
C GLU A 382 0.01 12.47 13.29
N ALA A 383 0.98 12.32 12.37
CA ALA A 383 2.41 12.32 12.71
C ALA A 383 2.89 13.70 13.21
N ASP A 384 3.90 13.72 14.08
CA ASP A 384 4.52 14.96 14.56
C ASP A 384 5.42 15.61 13.49
N MET A 385 6.10 14.78 12.69
CA MET A 385 6.95 15.17 11.57
C MET A 385 6.57 14.36 10.33
N LEU A 386 6.70 14.92 9.15
CA LEU A 386 6.17 14.32 7.94
C LEU A 386 7.08 14.53 6.73
N ILE A 387 7.40 13.45 6.03
CA ILE A 387 8.06 13.47 4.72
C ILE A 387 7.16 12.81 3.68
N TYR A 388 6.74 13.56 2.66
CA TYR A 388 6.11 13.00 1.47
C TYR A 388 7.16 12.51 0.48
N THR A 389 7.03 11.29 -0.05
CA THR A 389 7.99 10.73 -0.99
C THR A 389 7.84 11.24 -2.42
N HIS A 390 6.68 11.80 -2.78
CA HIS A 390 6.39 12.34 -4.12
C HIS A 390 6.64 11.34 -5.27
N ALA A 391 6.45 10.03 -5.04
CA ALA A 391 6.63 9.00 -6.06
C ALA A 391 5.53 9.00 -7.14
N GLY A 392 4.49 9.83 -6.98
CA GLY A 392 3.28 9.75 -7.78
C GLY A 392 2.42 8.51 -7.43
N PRO A 393 1.34 8.25 -8.18
CA PRO A 393 0.50 7.09 -7.94
C PRO A 393 1.25 5.78 -8.22
N GLU A 394 1.12 4.80 -7.35
CA GLU A 394 1.61 3.44 -7.53
C GLU A 394 0.41 2.50 -7.51
N ILE A 395 0.10 1.90 -8.67
CA ILE A 395 -1.14 1.16 -8.94
C ILE A 395 -0.94 -0.36 -8.76
N ALA A 396 0.20 -0.90 -9.23
CA ALA A 396 0.51 -2.31 -9.04
C ALA A 396 0.48 -2.67 -7.55
N VAL A 397 -0.15 -3.79 -7.21
CA VAL A 397 -0.30 -4.21 -5.80
C VAL A 397 1.06 -4.42 -5.15
N ALA A 398 1.97 -5.13 -5.81
CA ALA A 398 3.34 -5.30 -5.37
C ALA A 398 4.13 -3.99 -5.54
N SER A 399 4.59 -3.42 -4.43
CA SER A 399 5.28 -2.13 -4.40
C SER A 399 6.68 -2.21 -5.00
N THR A 400 7.08 -1.22 -5.81
CA THR A 400 8.40 -1.13 -6.43
C THR A 400 9.00 0.26 -6.29
N LYS A 401 8.48 1.28 -6.98
CA LYS A 401 9.00 2.65 -6.91
C LYS A 401 8.82 3.29 -5.53
N ALA A 402 7.75 2.95 -4.80
CA ALA A 402 7.57 3.46 -3.45
C ALA A 402 8.65 2.94 -2.50
N TYR A 403 9.04 1.67 -2.60
CA TYR A 403 10.19 1.14 -1.86
C TYR A 403 11.47 1.92 -2.17
N MET A 404 11.75 2.15 -3.46
CA MET A 404 12.94 2.87 -3.89
C MET A 404 13.02 4.29 -3.30
N VAL A 405 11.91 5.03 -3.30
CA VAL A 405 11.91 6.38 -2.73
C VAL A 405 11.92 6.36 -1.19
N GLN A 406 11.37 5.32 -0.55
CA GLN A 406 11.46 5.15 0.90
C GLN A 406 12.92 4.95 1.34
N ILE A 407 13.69 4.10 0.67
CA ILE A 407 15.13 3.96 0.98
C ILE A 407 15.91 5.24 0.64
N ALA A 408 15.57 5.96 -0.43
CA ALA A 408 16.20 7.26 -0.74
C ALA A 408 15.98 8.29 0.39
N VAL A 409 14.78 8.33 0.97
CA VAL A 409 14.48 9.17 2.15
C VAL A 409 15.26 8.70 3.38
N MET A 410 15.36 7.37 3.60
CA MET A 410 16.16 6.83 4.70
C MET A 410 17.64 7.19 4.57
N TYR A 411 18.20 7.27 3.36
CA TYR A 411 19.57 7.78 3.14
C TYR A 411 19.70 9.25 3.51
N LEU A 412 18.76 10.12 3.06
CA LEU A 412 18.78 11.54 3.43
C LEU A 412 18.70 11.74 4.95
N LEU A 413 17.83 10.99 5.63
CA LEU A 413 17.73 11.00 7.09
C LEU A 413 19.03 10.54 7.75
N ALA A 414 19.64 9.46 7.25
CA ALA A 414 20.91 8.97 7.79
C ALA A 414 22.05 10.00 7.66
N PHE A 415 22.11 10.71 6.54
CA PHE A 415 23.09 11.77 6.32
C PHE A 415 22.85 12.95 7.27
N GLU A 416 21.59 13.35 7.44
CA GLU A 416 21.20 14.43 8.36
C GLU A 416 21.50 14.06 9.83
N PHE A 417 21.16 12.83 10.25
CA PHE A 417 21.50 12.32 11.58
C PHE A 417 23.01 12.29 11.82
N ALA A 418 23.78 11.86 10.80
CA ALA A 418 25.23 11.76 10.93
C ALA A 418 25.89 13.15 11.04
N LEU A 419 25.40 14.15 10.29
CA LEU A 419 25.81 15.54 10.43
C LEU A 419 25.45 16.11 11.81
N ALA A 420 24.21 15.87 12.25
CA ALA A 420 23.73 16.33 13.56
C ALA A 420 24.54 15.74 14.71
N ALA A 421 24.88 14.45 14.60
CA ALA A 421 25.72 13.76 15.58
C ALA A 421 27.21 14.13 15.50
N GLY A 422 27.64 14.79 14.41
CA GLY A 422 29.05 15.12 14.15
C GLY A 422 29.93 13.91 13.87
N THR A 423 29.34 12.80 13.42
CA THR A 423 30.05 11.56 13.07
C THR A 423 30.62 11.58 11.66
N ILE A 424 30.08 12.45 10.79
CA ILE A 424 30.65 12.83 9.50
C ILE A 424 30.72 14.35 9.40
N ASP A 425 31.65 14.87 8.61
CA ASP A 425 31.71 16.30 8.30
C ASP A 425 30.90 16.65 7.03
N GLU A 426 30.75 17.96 6.74
CA GLU A 426 30.03 18.42 5.55
C GLU A 426 30.67 17.91 4.25
N THR A 427 31.99 17.74 4.21
CA THR A 427 32.69 17.30 2.98
C THR A 427 32.32 15.86 2.63
N GLU A 428 32.32 14.98 3.62
CA GLU A 428 31.91 13.60 3.48
C GLU A 428 30.42 13.51 3.15
N CYS A 429 29.59 14.30 3.83
CA CYS A 429 28.15 14.36 3.55
C CYS A 429 27.86 14.81 2.12
N ARG A 430 28.51 15.89 1.63
CA ARG A 430 28.36 16.35 0.23
C ARG A 430 28.75 15.28 -0.78
N LYS A 431 29.77 14.49 -0.50
CA LYS A 431 30.15 13.35 -1.34
C LYS A 431 29.04 12.30 -1.39
N LEU A 432 28.50 11.87 -0.24
CA LEU A 432 27.43 10.89 -0.15
C LEU A 432 26.15 11.38 -0.85
N VAL A 433 25.79 12.66 -0.68
CA VAL A 433 24.65 13.27 -1.36
C VAL A 433 24.85 13.30 -2.87
N ALA A 434 26.04 13.67 -3.34
CA ALA A 434 26.37 13.66 -4.78
C ALA A 434 26.29 12.26 -5.38
N GLU A 435 26.72 11.23 -4.67
CA GLU A 435 26.59 9.84 -5.07
C GLU A 435 25.12 9.41 -5.07
N LEU A 436 24.32 9.76 -4.05
CA LEU A 436 22.88 9.50 -4.04
C LEU A 436 22.17 10.14 -5.26
N GLN A 437 22.55 11.35 -5.66
CA GLN A 437 22.00 12.04 -6.82
C GLN A 437 22.36 11.36 -8.16
N GLN A 438 23.39 10.52 -8.20
CA GLN A 438 23.78 9.76 -9.41
C GLN A 438 23.01 8.44 -9.55
N THR A 439 22.42 7.91 -8.46
CA THR A 439 21.72 6.60 -8.50
C THR A 439 20.65 6.52 -9.59
N PRO A 440 19.86 7.57 -9.93
CA PRO A 440 18.88 7.51 -11.02
C PRO A 440 19.50 7.19 -12.39
N ASP A 441 20.69 7.71 -12.66
CA ASP A 441 21.35 7.50 -13.95
C ASP A 441 21.88 6.07 -14.06
N TYR A 442 22.48 5.53 -12.99
CA TYR A 442 22.89 4.12 -12.93
C TYR A 442 21.69 3.16 -13.03
N ILE A 443 20.58 3.46 -12.37
CA ILE A 443 19.34 2.67 -12.47
C ILE A 443 18.82 2.68 -13.91
N SER A 444 18.88 3.84 -14.60
CA SER A 444 18.46 3.95 -15.99
C SER A 444 19.30 3.06 -16.93
N GLU A 445 20.60 2.89 -16.65
CA GLU A 445 21.45 1.95 -17.41
C GLU A 445 21.10 0.49 -17.09
N ILE A 446 20.86 0.14 -15.84
CA ILE A 446 20.46 -1.22 -15.44
C ILE A 446 19.15 -1.62 -16.13
N LEU A 447 18.17 -0.70 -16.22
CA LEU A 447 16.88 -0.94 -16.85
C LEU A 447 16.97 -1.24 -18.35
N LYS A 448 18.08 -0.88 -19.03
CA LYS A 448 18.31 -1.24 -20.44
C LYS A 448 18.68 -2.72 -20.62
N ASN A 449 19.17 -3.40 -19.59
CA ASN A 449 19.62 -4.79 -19.64
C ASN A 449 18.50 -5.81 -19.34
N LYS A 450 17.35 -5.63 -20.00
CA LYS A 450 16.17 -6.47 -19.80
C LYS A 450 16.36 -7.92 -20.27
N GLU A 451 17.13 -8.14 -21.32
CA GLU A 451 17.35 -9.48 -21.91
C GLU A 451 18.00 -10.43 -20.89
N GLN A 452 18.96 -9.94 -20.12
CA GLN A 452 19.63 -10.74 -19.11
C GLN A 452 18.68 -11.10 -17.96
N THR A 453 17.83 -10.15 -17.51
CA THR A 453 16.81 -10.44 -16.49
C THR A 453 15.74 -11.41 -16.99
N GLN A 454 15.32 -11.30 -18.25
CA GLN A 454 14.40 -12.26 -18.89
C GLN A 454 15.00 -13.65 -18.98
N PHE A 455 16.28 -13.75 -19.34
CA PHE A 455 16.97 -15.04 -19.41
C PHE A 455 17.06 -15.71 -18.04
N ILE A 456 17.44 -14.96 -17.00
CA ILE A 456 17.44 -15.46 -15.62
C ILE A 456 16.04 -15.89 -15.20
N ALA A 457 15.02 -15.05 -15.43
CA ALA A 457 13.64 -15.36 -15.10
C ALA A 457 13.14 -16.65 -15.75
N SER A 458 13.52 -16.90 -17.03
CA SER A 458 13.14 -18.13 -17.73
C SER A 458 13.66 -19.41 -17.06
N SER A 459 14.79 -19.32 -16.35
CA SER A 459 15.35 -20.46 -15.60
C SER A 459 14.61 -20.77 -14.30
N LEU A 460 13.75 -19.85 -13.83
CA LEU A 460 13.03 -19.96 -12.56
C LEU A 460 11.56 -20.40 -12.71
N ILE A 461 11.01 -20.42 -13.92
CA ILE A 461 9.57 -20.62 -14.16
C ILE A 461 9.02 -21.96 -13.64
N THR A 462 9.86 -22.99 -13.56
CA THR A 462 9.47 -24.33 -13.09
C THR A 462 9.78 -24.55 -11.60
N ALA A 463 10.36 -23.57 -10.94
CA ALA A 463 10.69 -23.69 -9.51
C ALA A 463 9.42 -23.59 -8.64
N ASP A 464 9.28 -24.47 -7.68
CA ASP A 464 8.26 -24.38 -6.64
C ASP A 464 8.77 -23.62 -5.42
N SER A 465 10.08 -23.66 -5.20
CA SER A 465 10.77 -23.01 -4.07
C SER A 465 12.15 -22.52 -4.50
N LEU A 466 12.59 -21.42 -3.88
CA LEU A 466 13.96 -20.91 -4.02
C LEU A 466 14.39 -20.10 -2.78
N LEU A 467 15.69 -19.93 -2.61
CA LEU A 467 16.24 -19.09 -1.55
C LEU A 467 16.93 -17.85 -2.11
N TYR A 468 16.82 -16.76 -1.35
CA TYR A 468 17.66 -15.59 -1.49
C TYR A 468 18.70 -15.59 -0.38
N ILE A 469 19.94 -15.25 -0.72
CA ILE A 469 21.01 -15.14 0.28
C ILE A 469 21.85 -13.88 0.07
N GLY A 470 22.29 -13.29 1.18
CA GLY A 470 23.16 -12.11 1.17
C GLY A 470 23.80 -11.90 2.54
N ARG A 471 24.68 -10.89 2.64
CA ARG A 471 25.29 -10.47 3.90
C ARG A 471 25.19 -8.96 4.07
N GLY A 472 24.94 -8.49 5.31
CA GLY A 472 24.80 -7.06 5.60
C GLY A 472 23.67 -6.43 4.77
N LEU A 473 23.96 -5.34 4.05
CA LEU A 473 22.98 -4.66 3.18
C LEU A 473 22.44 -5.58 2.07
N ASP A 474 23.25 -6.53 1.57
CA ASP A 474 22.77 -7.50 0.57
C ASP A 474 21.73 -8.47 1.15
N TYR A 475 21.81 -8.80 2.45
CA TYR A 475 20.76 -9.56 3.13
C TYR A 475 19.48 -8.74 3.27
N ALA A 476 19.59 -7.50 3.73
CA ALA A 476 18.43 -6.59 3.80
C ALA A 476 17.69 -6.48 2.46
N LEU A 477 18.45 -6.37 1.38
CA LEU A 477 17.92 -6.32 0.02
C LEU A 477 17.31 -7.64 -0.44
N SER A 478 17.94 -8.77 -0.08
CA SER A 478 17.44 -10.11 -0.40
C SER A 478 16.05 -10.38 0.18
N MET A 479 15.72 -9.78 1.32
CA MET A 479 14.37 -9.86 1.91
C MET A 479 13.32 -9.26 0.97
N GLU A 480 13.61 -8.10 0.37
CA GLU A 480 12.70 -7.45 -0.57
C GLU A 480 12.60 -8.22 -1.89
N GLY A 481 13.73 -8.71 -2.44
CA GLY A 481 13.73 -9.55 -3.64
C GLY A 481 12.88 -10.82 -3.47
N SER A 482 13.02 -11.49 -2.34
CA SER A 482 12.22 -12.66 -1.97
C SER A 482 10.74 -12.32 -1.85
N LEU A 483 10.39 -11.20 -1.20
CA LEU A 483 9.00 -10.76 -1.06
C LEU A 483 8.39 -10.48 -2.44
N LYS A 484 9.05 -9.71 -3.30
CA LYS A 484 8.56 -9.40 -4.65
C LYS A 484 8.30 -10.67 -5.46
N LEU A 485 9.23 -11.62 -5.43
CA LEU A 485 9.06 -12.87 -6.18
C LEU A 485 7.85 -13.66 -5.69
N LYS A 486 7.72 -13.89 -4.38
CA LYS A 486 6.60 -14.69 -3.84
C LYS A 486 5.24 -14.04 -4.06
N GLU A 487 5.16 -12.72 -3.95
CA GLU A 487 3.89 -11.98 -4.13
C GLU A 487 3.27 -12.17 -5.50
N ILE A 488 4.08 -12.15 -6.57
CA ILE A 488 3.57 -12.11 -7.93
C ILE A 488 3.75 -13.43 -8.69
N SER A 489 4.78 -14.21 -8.39
CA SER A 489 5.04 -15.49 -9.08
C SER A 489 4.44 -16.71 -8.38
N TYR A 490 4.11 -16.58 -7.09
CA TYR A 490 3.66 -17.63 -6.19
C TYR A 490 4.68 -18.75 -5.95
N ILE A 491 5.94 -18.53 -6.29
CA ILE A 491 7.05 -19.39 -5.93
C ILE A 491 7.31 -19.18 -4.44
N HIS A 492 7.36 -20.27 -3.66
CA HIS A 492 7.78 -20.14 -2.26
C HIS A 492 9.21 -19.65 -2.19
N SER A 493 9.45 -18.55 -1.50
CA SER A 493 10.75 -17.92 -1.47
C SER A 493 11.04 -17.36 -0.08
N GLU A 494 12.26 -17.60 0.41
CA GLU A 494 12.74 -17.08 1.69
C GLU A 494 14.10 -16.41 1.52
N SER A 495 14.39 -15.45 2.38
CA SER A 495 15.68 -14.76 2.43
C SER A 495 16.43 -15.09 3.70
N TYR A 496 17.70 -15.43 3.57
CA TYR A 496 18.55 -15.74 4.69
C TYR A 496 19.85 -14.95 4.67
N ALA A 497 20.33 -14.58 5.85
CA ALA A 497 21.73 -14.18 6.00
C ALA A 497 22.61 -15.37 5.59
N ALA A 498 23.47 -15.20 4.58
CA ALA A 498 24.20 -16.30 3.95
C ALA A 498 25.01 -17.15 4.97
N GLY A 499 25.52 -16.52 6.02
CA GLY A 499 26.23 -17.25 7.09
C GLY A 499 25.33 -18.10 7.98
N GLU A 500 24.02 -17.78 8.06
CA GLU A 500 23.06 -18.46 8.92
C GLU A 500 22.56 -19.79 8.30
N LEU A 501 22.70 -19.96 6.97
CA LEU A 501 22.23 -21.17 6.29
C LEU A 501 22.70 -22.46 6.95
N LYS A 502 23.97 -22.51 7.37
CA LYS A 502 24.59 -23.71 7.98
C LYS A 502 24.01 -24.10 9.34
N HIS A 503 23.22 -23.21 9.96
CA HIS A 503 22.60 -23.45 11.27
C HIS A 503 21.20 -24.10 11.17
N GLY A 504 20.86 -24.65 9.99
CA GLY A 504 19.63 -25.42 9.78
C GLY A 504 19.13 -25.38 8.34
N THR A 505 18.91 -24.21 7.81
CA THR A 505 18.21 -23.97 6.53
C THR A 505 18.90 -24.60 5.31
N ILE A 506 20.22 -24.80 5.35
CA ILE A 506 20.97 -25.47 4.28
C ILE A 506 20.45 -26.89 3.99
N SER A 507 19.74 -27.52 4.95
CA SER A 507 19.08 -28.81 4.77
C SER A 507 17.99 -28.80 3.67
N LEU A 508 17.46 -27.63 3.33
CA LEU A 508 16.46 -27.46 2.26
C LEU A 508 17.07 -27.49 0.86
N ILE A 509 18.38 -27.33 0.76
CA ILE A 509 19.05 -27.34 -0.55
C ILE A 509 19.02 -28.74 -1.13
N SER A 510 18.43 -28.88 -2.30
CA SER A 510 18.37 -30.08 -3.10
C SER A 510 18.94 -29.84 -4.49
N ASP A 511 19.18 -30.93 -5.22
CA ASP A 511 19.73 -30.83 -6.58
C ASP A 511 18.81 -30.03 -7.51
N GLY A 512 19.38 -29.05 -8.19
CA GLY A 512 18.66 -28.14 -9.08
C GLY A 512 17.87 -27.01 -8.39
N MET A 513 17.81 -26.94 -7.06
CA MET A 513 17.11 -25.87 -6.35
C MET A 513 17.74 -24.50 -6.64
N PRO A 514 16.95 -23.49 -7.11
CA PRO A 514 17.49 -22.16 -7.37
C PRO A 514 17.86 -21.43 -6.08
N VAL A 515 19.01 -20.74 -6.12
CA VAL A 515 19.46 -19.80 -5.08
C VAL A 515 19.87 -18.49 -5.76
N ILE A 516 19.22 -17.38 -5.37
CA ILE A 516 19.63 -16.06 -5.82
C ILE A 516 20.54 -15.47 -4.73
N ALA A 517 21.81 -15.30 -5.08
CA ALA A 517 22.83 -14.76 -4.18
C ALA A 517 23.12 -13.30 -4.54
N VAL A 518 22.98 -12.39 -3.58
CA VAL A 518 23.37 -10.99 -3.72
C VAL A 518 24.72 -10.79 -3.04
N ALA A 519 25.72 -10.32 -3.78
CA ALA A 519 27.08 -10.18 -3.32
C ALA A 519 27.73 -8.89 -3.87
N THR A 520 27.21 -7.73 -3.39
CA THR A 520 27.65 -6.41 -3.87
C THR A 520 28.59 -5.69 -2.92
N GLN A 521 28.65 -6.09 -1.64
CA GLN A 521 29.46 -5.45 -0.61
C GLN A 521 30.91 -5.89 -0.70
N LYS A 522 31.84 -4.94 -0.97
CA LYS A 522 33.28 -5.25 -1.21
C LYS A 522 33.90 -6.06 -0.06
N ALA A 523 33.70 -5.62 1.17
CA ALA A 523 34.27 -6.28 2.36
C ALA A 523 33.68 -7.66 2.66
N LEU A 524 32.52 -8.00 2.09
CA LEU A 524 31.79 -9.24 2.39
C LEU A 524 31.76 -10.21 1.21
N PHE A 525 32.30 -9.81 0.04
CA PHE A 525 32.21 -10.56 -1.20
C PHE A 525 32.75 -11.99 -1.04
N GLU A 526 34.01 -12.14 -0.61
CA GLU A 526 34.64 -13.46 -0.45
C GLU A 526 33.91 -14.36 0.58
N LYS A 527 33.36 -13.75 1.63
CA LYS A 527 32.55 -14.49 2.61
C LYS A 527 31.24 -14.99 2.02
N THR A 528 30.62 -14.19 1.15
CA THR A 528 29.39 -14.57 0.45
C THR A 528 29.69 -15.66 -0.59
N ILE A 529 30.81 -15.54 -1.36
CA ILE A 529 31.28 -16.58 -2.28
C ILE A 529 31.50 -17.93 -1.57
N SER A 530 32.10 -17.91 -0.37
CA SER A 530 32.27 -19.13 0.43
C SER A 530 30.91 -19.79 0.74
N ASN A 531 29.89 -19.02 1.11
CA ASN A 531 28.54 -19.58 1.35
C ASN A 531 27.86 -20.05 0.06
N ILE A 532 28.12 -19.40 -1.06
CA ILE A 532 27.64 -19.86 -2.37
C ILE A 532 28.24 -21.24 -2.70
N LYS A 533 29.54 -21.43 -2.49
CA LYS A 533 30.20 -22.73 -2.69
C LYS A 533 29.58 -23.83 -1.79
N GLU A 534 29.14 -23.50 -0.58
CA GLU A 534 28.45 -24.44 0.32
C GLU A 534 27.10 -24.94 -0.25
N VAL A 535 26.30 -24.06 -0.85
CA VAL A 535 25.03 -24.45 -1.48
C VAL A 535 25.23 -25.12 -2.83
N LYS A 536 26.23 -24.69 -3.61
CA LYS A 536 26.63 -25.33 -4.87
C LYS A 536 27.08 -26.79 -4.65
N ALA A 537 27.83 -27.04 -3.58
CA ALA A 537 28.26 -28.41 -3.22
C ALA A 537 27.09 -29.35 -2.89
N ARG A 538 25.88 -28.83 -2.71
CA ARG A 538 24.63 -29.60 -2.48
C ARG A 538 23.70 -29.60 -3.70
N GLY A 539 24.19 -29.17 -4.85
CA GLY A 539 23.45 -29.23 -6.11
C GLY A 539 22.59 -27.98 -6.41
N ALA A 540 22.71 -26.89 -5.64
CA ALA A 540 21.96 -25.65 -5.94
C ALA A 540 22.33 -25.09 -7.31
N LYS A 541 21.34 -24.52 -8.01
CA LYS A 541 21.53 -23.64 -9.18
C LYS A 541 21.58 -22.19 -8.73
N VAL A 542 22.74 -21.56 -8.90
CA VAL A 542 22.99 -20.23 -8.35
C VAL A 542 22.89 -19.15 -9.42
N VAL A 543 22.05 -18.15 -9.14
CA VAL A 543 22.04 -16.85 -9.82
C VAL A 543 22.79 -15.86 -8.95
N LEU A 544 23.89 -15.32 -9.43
CA LEU A 544 24.71 -14.36 -8.71
C LEU A 544 24.45 -12.93 -9.18
N VAL A 545 24.00 -12.06 -8.28
CA VAL A 545 23.89 -10.61 -8.51
C VAL A 545 25.08 -9.93 -7.82
N CYS A 546 26.02 -9.43 -8.61
CA CYS A 546 27.24 -8.82 -8.08
C CYS A 546 27.75 -7.69 -8.98
N ARG A 547 28.81 -7.02 -8.60
CA ARG A 547 29.46 -5.99 -9.44
C ARG A 547 30.08 -6.62 -10.69
N ASP A 548 30.05 -5.91 -11.80
CA ASP A 548 30.70 -6.34 -13.06
C ASP A 548 32.20 -6.55 -12.90
N THR A 549 32.82 -5.76 -12.03
CA THR A 549 34.24 -5.85 -11.70
C THR A 549 34.63 -7.14 -10.99
N TYR A 550 33.66 -7.87 -10.42
CA TYR A 550 33.90 -9.13 -9.72
C TYR A 550 33.90 -10.30 -10.71
N GLN A 551 34.97 -11.07 -10.71
CA GLN A 551 35.17 -12.24 -11.56
C GLN A 551 35.35 -13.49 -10.67
N PRO A 552 34.24 -14.05 -10.12
CA PRO A 552 34.33 -15.28 -9.34
C PRO A 552 34.73 -16.45 -10.27
N ASP A 553 35.24 -17.52 -9.66
CA ASP A 553 35.52 -18.76 -10.36
C ASP A 553 34.28 -19.24 -11.14
N ALA A 554 34.49 -19.87 -12.31
CA ALA A 554 33.39 -20.26 -13.21
C ALA A 554 32.39 -21.27 -12.59
N ASP A 555 32.78 -21.96 -11.53
CA ASP A 555 31.97 -22.95 -10.81
C ASP A 555 31.09 -22.34 -9.69
N VAL A 556 31.25 -21.05 -9.40
CA VAL A 556 30.52 -20.38 -8.30
C VAL A 556 29.05 -20.14 -8.64
N ALA A 557 28.75 -19.75 -9.87
CA ALA A 557 27.40 -19.41 -10.27
C ALA A 557 27.05 -19.97 -11.66
N ASP A 558 25.81 -20.41 -11.83
CA ASP A 558 25.30 -20.88 -13.13
C ASP A 558 24.89 -19.69 -14.01
N LEU A 559 24.38 -18.63 -13.40
CA LEU A 559 24.01 -17.38 -14.04
C LEU A 559 24.54 -16.20 -13.22
N LYS A 560 24.90 -15.11 -13.90
CA LYS A 560 25.38 -13.88 -13.26
C LYS A 560 24.59 -12.69 -13.80
N PHE A 561 24.20 -11.76 -12.91
CA PHE A 561 23.78 -10.41 -13.28
C PHE A 561 24.81 -9.41 -12.77
N GLY A 562 25.43 -8.69 -13.68
CA GLY A 562 26.44 -7.67 -13.36
C GLY A 562 25.83 -6.30 -13.09
N LEU A 563 26.33 -5.65 -12.06
CA LEU A 563 25.99 -4.29 -11.68
C LEU A 563 27.18 -3.36 -11.85
N PRO A 564 26.99 -2.09 -12.20
CA PRO A 564 28.09 -1.13 -12.25
C PRO A 564 28.74 -1.01 -10.86
N ASP A 565 30.06 -0.70 -10.85
CA ASP A 565 30.77 -0.42 -9.59
C ASP A 565 30.31 0.92 -9.04
N PHE A 566 29.88 0.93 -7.78
CA PHE A 566 29.33 2.10 -7.12
C PHE A 566 29.66 2.09 -5.63
N ASP A 567 29.29 3.11 -4.88
CA ASP A 567 29.49 3.15 -3.42
C ASP A 567 28.78 1.98 -2.72
N ASP A 568 29.48 1.32 -1.79
CA ASP A 568 28.96 0.13 -1.08
C ASP A 568 27.65 0.44 -0.33
N LEU A 569 27.53 1.64 0.23
CA LEU A 569 26.38 2.04 1.02
C LEU A 569 25.12 2.19 0.16
N LEU A 570 25.29 2.65 -1.07
CA LEU A 570 24.19 2.93 -2.02
C LEU A 570 23.88 1.77 -2.98
N MET A 571 24.69 0.70 -2.97
CA MET A 571 24.43 -0.50 -3.79
C MET A 571 23.03 -1.07 -3.66
N PRO A 572 22.34 -1.04 -2.50
CA PRO A 572 20.96 -1.51 -2.40
C PRO A 572 19.99 -0.86 -3.39
N MET A 573 20.18 0.43 -3.70
CA MET A 573 19.34 1.13 -4.69
C MET A 573 19.52 0.60 -6.11
N LEU A 574 20.70 0.14 -6.44
CA LEU A 574 21.01 -0.41 -7.76
C LEU A 574 20.59 -1.89 -7.85
N ALA A 575 20.93 -2.66 -6.83
CA ALA A 575 20.78 -4.11 -6.85
C ALA A 575 19.33 -4.59 -6.69
N VAL A 576 18.41 -3.77 -6.14
CA VAL A 576 17.00 -4.13 -6.08
C VAL A 576 16.34 -4.17 -7.46
N VAL A 577 16.80 -3.34 -8.40
CA VAL A 577 16.19 -3.22 -9.74
C VAL A 577 16.19 -4.54 -10.52
N PRO A 578 17.32 -5.26 -10.69
CA PRO A 578 17.29 -6.56 -11.33
C PRO A 578 16.46 -7.59 -10.55
N LEU A 579 16.40 -7.53 -9.21
CA LEU A 579 15.55 -8.45 -8.44
C LEU A 579 14.06 -8.22 -8.72
N GLN A 580 13.63 -6.95 -8.84
CA GLN A 580 12.26 -6.60 -9.24
C GLN A 580 11.96 -7.07 -10.67
N LEU A 581 12.87 -6.87 -11.61
CA LEU A 581 12.70 -7.31 -13.00
C LEU A 581 12.67 -8.85 -13.12
N ILE A 582 13.53 -9.57 -12.39
CA ILE A 582 13.52 -11.04 -12.36
C ILE A 582 12.18 -11.53 -11.83
N ALA A 583 11.67 -10.96 -10.72
CA ALA A 583 10.37 -11.31 -10.17
C ALA A 583 9.24 -11.04 -11.18
N TYR A 584 9.25 -9.85 -11.81
CA TYR A 584 8.28 -9.46 -12.84
C TYR A 584 8.27 -10.43 -14.02
N TYR A 585 9.42 -10.68 -14.66
CA TYR A 585 9.46 -11.54 -15.83
C TYR A 585 9.17 -13.01 -15.49
N THR A 586 9.61 -13.50 -14.33
CA THR A 586 9.24 -14.86 -13.86
C THR A 586 7.73 -14.99 -13.75
N SER A 587 7.06 -14.00 -13.18
CA SER A 587 5.61 -13.99 -13.03
C SER A 587 4.87 -13.94 -14.37
N VAL A 588 5.31 -13.05 -15.29
CA VAL A 588 4.73 -12.94 -16.64
C VAL A 588 4.88 -14.24 -17.41
N LEU A 589 6.06 -14.88 -17.37
CA LEU A 589 6.34 -16.15 -18.04
C LEU A 589 5.51 -17.32 -17.45
N ARG A 590 5.11 -17.21 -16.18
CA ARG A 590 4.17 -18.15 -15.53
C ARG A 590 2.70 -17.86 -15.86
N GLY A 591 2.39 -16.79 -16.59
CA GLY A 591 1.04 -16.40 -16.98
C GLY A 591 0.24 -15.73 -15.84
N ASN A 592 0.89 -15.21 -14.82
CA ASN A 592 0.24 -14.55 -13.68
C ASN A 592 -0.05 -13.07 -13.97
N ASP A 593 -1.08 -12.53 -13.31
CA ASP A 593 -1.37 -11.09 -13.29
C ASP A 593 -0.44 -10.39 -12.28
N VAL A 594 0.56 -9.67 -12.78
CA VAL A 594 1.58 -8.99 -11.97
C VAL A 594 1.08 -7.72 -11.31
N ASP A 595 0.03 -7.10 -11.87
CA ASP A 595 -0.55 -5.86 -11.33
C ASP A 595 -1.53 -6.17 -10.20
N LYS A 596 -2.25 -7.30 -10.29
CA LYS A 596 -3.27 -7.74 -9.33
C LYS A 596 -3.05 -9.20 -8.94
N PRO A 597 -1.97 -9.52 -8.22
CA PRO A 597 -1.69 -10.89 -7.78
C PRO A 597 -2.77 -11.38 -6.81
N ARG A 598 -3.08 -12.67 -6.88
CA ARG A 598 -4.11 -13.30 -6.04
C ARG A 598 -3.84 -13.09 -4.55
N ASN A 599 -4.90 -12.94 -3.76
CA ASN A 599 -4.86 -12.86 -2.29
C ASN A 599 -4.01 -11.68 -1.75
N LEU A 600 -3.79 -10.63 -2.54
CA LEU A 600 -3.10 -9.43 -2.08
C LEU A 600 -3.91 -8.17 -2.39
N ALA A 601 -3.82 -7.20 -1.51
CA ALA A 601 -4.37 -5.85 -1.68
C ALA A 601 -3.25 -4.80 -1.58
N LYS A 602 -3.39 -3.70 -2.32
CA LYS A 602 -2.38 -2.61 -2.35
C LYS A 602 -2.14 -1.99 -0.97
N SER A 603 -3.16 -1.92 -0.14
CA SER A 603 -3.07 -1.36 1.20
C SER A 603 -4.03 -2.09 2.14
N VAL A 604 -3.58 -2.45 3.33
CA VAL A 604 -4.34 -3.15 4.36
C VAL A 604 -4.79 -2.12 5.39
N THR A 605 -6.08 -1.78 5.38
CA THR A 605 -6.68 -0.75 6.27
C THR A 605 -7.58 -1.34 7.35
N VAL A 606 -7.54 -2.65 7.50
CA VAL A 606 -8.23 -3.40 8.55
C VAL A 606 -7.22 -4.29 9.25
N GLU A 607 -7.49 -4.60 10.50
CA GLU A 607 -6.71 -5.53 11.31
C GLU A 607 -7.15 -6.97 11.06
#